data_eafcb18eae8ac35f01bf6259b74e0832
#
_entry.id   eafcb18eae8ac35f01bf6259b74e0832
#
_cell.length_a   1.000
_cell.length_b   1.000
_cell.length_c   1.000
_cell.angle_alpha   90.00
_cell.angle_beta   90.00
_cell.angle_gamma   90.00
#
_symmetry.space_group_name_H-M   'P 1'
#
loop_
_entity.id
_entity.type
_entity.pdbx_description
1 polymer ?
#
loop_
_entity_poly.entity_id
_entity_poly.type
_entity_poly.pdbx_seq_one_letter_code
_entity_poly.pdbx_strand_id
1 'polypeptide(L)'
;MRRLPGYTTIIPMIEVITEQYAQAGSNCYDLGCSLGASTLAMRHGISFDSCSLVGVDNSEAMIERCEHYIALDDHSLPVSLRCENIQDTELANASVTTLNFTLQFVPPEQRCSLLSRIAEATRPGGVLILSEKIRFDSEDEQAAQTRLHHEFKRANGYSDLEISQKRSAIEQVLIPET
;
A
#
# COMPACT_ATOMS: atom_id res chain seq x y z
N MET A 1 -0.53 6.75 10.89
CA MET A 1 -0.49 7.15 9.45
C MET A 1 -1.57 8.16 9.03
N ARG A 2 -2.70 8.30 9.71
CA ARG A 2 -3.77 9.27 9.36
C ARG A 2 -3.35 10.76 9.24
N ARG A 3 -2.11 11.09 9.63
CA ARG A 3 -1.57 12.46 9.61
C ARG A 3 -0.61 12.72 8.42
N LEU A 4 -0.53 11.78 7.45
CA LEU A 4 0.24 12.00 6.23
C LEU A 4 -0.60 12.75 5.19
N PRO A 5 -0.01 13.67 4.40
CA PRO A 5 -0.73 14.33 3.31
C PRO A 5 -1.37 13.30 2.39
N GLY A 6 -2.65 13.50 2.06
CA GLY A 6 -3.40 12.63 1.14
C GLY A 6 -3.83 11.27 1.70
N TYR A 7 -3.29 10.80 2.82
CA TYR A 7 -3.60 9.45 3.35
C TYR A 7 -5.09 9.25 3.64
N THR A 8 -5.75 10.28 4.19
CA THR A 8 -7.19 10.25 4.45
C THR A 8 -8.06 10.26 3.19
N THR A 9 -7.47 10.57 2.04
CA THR A 9 -8.13 10.52 0.73
C THR A 9 -7.80 9.22 0.01
N ILE A 10 -6.55 8.76 0.09
CA ILE A 10 -6.08 7.54 -0.61
C ILE A 10 -6.84 6.31 -0.13
N ILE A 11 -7.04 6.12 1.17
CA ILE A 11 -7.71 4.93 1.71
C ILE A 11 -9.16 4.81 1.24
N PRO A 12 -10.04 5.83 1.34
CA PRO A 12 -11.37 5.77 0.74
C PRO A 12 -11.37 5.59 -0.78
N MET A 13 -10.37 6.13 -1.50
CA MET A 13 -10.25 5.92 -2.94
C MET A 13 -9.89 4.48 -3.29
N ILE A 14 -9.06 3.80 -2.47
CA ILE A 14 -8.79 2.36 -2.64
C ILE A 14 -10.10 1.56 -2.52
N GLU A 15 -10.95 1.86 -1.55
CA GLU A 15 -12.27 1.24 -1.39
C GLU A 15 -13.14 1.42 -2.63
N VAL A 16 -13.32 2.67 -3.09
CA VAL A 16 -14.14 3.01 -4.26
C VAL A 16 -13.61 2.34 -5.54
N ILE A 17 -12.29 2.34 -5.77
CA ILE A 17 -11.70 1.69 -6.93
C ILE A 17 -11.87 0.17 -6.83
N THR A 18 -11.71 -0.40 -5.63
CA THR A 18 -11.91 -1.83 -5.43
C THR A 18 -13.37 -2.24 -5.70
N GLU A 19 -14.35 -1.47 -5.22
CA GLU A 19 -15.78 -1.69 -5.51
C GLU A 19 -16.06 -1.71 -7.02
N GLN A 20 -15.40 -0.83 -7.76
CA GLN A 20 -15.63 -0.65 -9.19
C GLN A 20 -14.95 -1.72 -10.05
N TYR A 21 -13.77 -2.25 -9.62
CA TYR A 21 -12.92 -3.11 -10.44
C TYR A 21 -12.76 -4.54 -9.92
N ALA A 22 -13.15 -4.84 -8.68
CA ALA A 22 -13.16 -6.22 -8.19
C ALA A 22 -14.12 -7.06 -9.04
N GLN A 23 -13.70 -8.30 -9.33
CA GLN A 23 -14.45 -9.20 -10.20
C GLN A 23 -14.76 -10.50 -9.46
N ALA A 24 -15.96 -11.03 -9.65
CA ALA A 24 -16.33 -12.32 -9.08
C ALA A 24 -15.39 -13.44 -9.54
N GLY A 25 -15.01 -14.32 -8.62
CA GLY A 25 -14.08 -15.41 -8.86
C GLY A 25 -12.63 -14.98 -9.13
N SER A 26 -12.26 -13.77 -8.75
CA SER A 26 -10.89 -13.25 -8.85
C SER A 26 -10.17 -13.17 -7.51
N ASN A 27 -8.91 -12.78 -7.56
CA ASN A 27 -8.11 -12.42 -6.41
C ASN A 27 -7.88 -10.90 -6.36
N CYS A 28 -7.89 -10.34 -5.15
CA CYS A 28 -7.45 -8.98 -4.86
C CYS A 28 -6.21 -9.06 -3.95
N TYR A 29 -5.20 -8.26 -4.24
CA TYR A 29 -3.92 -8.28 -3.53
C TYR A 29 -3.59 -6.91 -2.93
N ASP A 30 -3.28 -6.87 -1.64
CA ASP A 30 -2.68 -5.71 -0.96
C ASP A 30 -1.20 -6.03 -0.67
N LEU A 31 -0.32 -5.60 -1.56
CA LEU A 31 1.12 -5.86 -1.50
C LEU A 31 1.82 -4.78 -0.64
N GLY A 32 2.28 -5.18 0.53
CA GLY A 32 2.77 -4.30 1.59
C GLY A 32 1.65 -3.80 2.49
N CYS A 33 0.83 -4.73 2.97
CA CYS A 33 -0.40 -4.43 3.72
C CYS A 33 -0.15 -3.74 5.06
N SER A 34 1.04 -3.85 5.65
CA SER A 34 1.40 -3.23 6.94
C SER A 34 0.34 -3.54 8.02
N LEU A 35 -0.31 -2.52 8.56
CA LEU A 35 -1.36 -2.66 9.58
C LEU A 35 -2.78 -2.88 8.99
N GLY A 36 -2.90 -3.13 7.70
CA GLY A 36 -4.15 -3.51 7.05
C GLY A 36 -5.08 -2.36 6.65
N ALA A 37 -4.63 -1.11 6.59
CA ALA A 37 -5.51 -0.01 6.25
C ALA A 37 -6.04 -0.11 4.81
N SER A 38 -5.17 -0.43 3.84
CA SER A 38 -5.57 -0.69 2.45
C SER A 38 -6.35 -1.99 2.35
N THR A 39 -5.94 -3.04 3.07
CA THR A 39 -6.63 -4.32 3.13
C THR A 39 -8.08 -4.17 3.58
N LEU A 40 -8.33 -3.41 4.66
CA LEU A 40 -9.69 -3.13 5.14
C LEU A 40 -10.51 -2.32 4.14
N ALA A 41 -9.91 -1.31 3.51
CA ALA A 41 -10.57 -0.55 2.46
C ALA A 41 -10.96 -1.44 1.26
N MET A 42 -10.05 -2.32 0.80
CA MET A 42 -10.35 -3.30 -0.25
C MET A 42 -11.45 -4.27 0.19
N ARG A 43 -11.39 -4.76 1.44
CA ARG A 43 -12.39 -5.67 2.02
C ARG A 43 -13.79 -5.09 1.94
N HIS A 44 -13.94 -3.81 2.28
CA HIS A 44 -15.24 -3.10 2.22
C HIS A 44 -15.69 -2.81 0.78
N GLY A 45 -14.74 -2.62 -0.16
CA GLY A 45 -15.06 -2.45 -1.57
C GLY A 45 -15.46 -3.75 -2.30
N ILE A 46 -15.14 -4.93 -1.75
CA ILE A 46 -15.46 -6.21 -2.38
C ILE A 46 -16.88 -6.67 -1.97
N SER A 47 -17.79 -6.72 -2.94
CA SER A 47 -19.18 -7.13 -2.74
C SER A 47 -19.49 -8.58 -3.16
N PHE A 48 -18.47 -9.38 -3.48
CA PHE A 48 -18.63 -10.75 -3.98
C PHE A 48 -18.01 -11.77 -3.01
N ASP A 49 -18.79 -12.73 -2.54
CA ASP A 49 -18.30 -13.82 -1.69
C ASP A 49 -17.27 -14.74 -2.39
N SER A 50 -17.28 -14.74 -3.73
CA SER A 50 -16.35 -15.53 -4.54
C SER A 50 -15.00 -14.85 -4.81
N CYS A 51 -14.78 -13.64 -4.33
CA CYS A 51 -13.50 -12.94 -4.45
C CYS A 51 -12.60 -13.27 -3.26
N SER A 52 -11.32 -13.52 -3.52
CA SER A 52 -10.32 -13.73 -2.47
C SER A 52 -9.52 -12.44 -2.25
N LEU A 53 -9.33 -12.04 -0.99
CA LEU A 53 -8.48 -10.92 -0.62
C LEU A 53 -7.23 -11.42 0.10
N VAL A 54 -6.06 -11.05 -0.42
CA VAL A 54 -4.75 -11.46 0.09
C VAL A 54 -3.95 -10.22 0.47
N GLY A 55 -3.59 -10.11 1.75
CA GLY A 55 -2.65 -9.11 2.24
C GLY A 55 -1.25 -9.72 2.43
N VAL A 56 -0.22 -9.03 1.98
CA VAL A 56 1.18 -9.49 2.04
C VAL A 56 2.05 -8.44 2.71
N ASP A 57 2.86 -8.84 3.67
CA ASP A 57 3.91 -8.01 4.27
C ASP A 57 5.04 -8.92 4.75
N ASN A 58 6.30 -8.47 4.69
CA ASN A 58 7.43 -9.27 5.15
C ASN A 58 7.74 -9.10 6.64
N SER A 59 6.99 -8.30 7.35
CA SER A 59 7.15 -8.08 8.79
C SER A 59 6.10 -8.88 9.57
N GLU A 60 6.54 -9.91 10.29
CA GLU A 60 5.69 -10.73 11.17
C GLU A 60 4.88 -9.86 12.15
N ALA A 61 5.53 -8.86 12.77
CA ALA A 61 4.86 -7.92 13.68
C ALA A 61 3.78 -7.06 13.00
N MET A 62 3.89 -6.78 11.69
CA MET A 62 2.83 -6.08 10.95
C MET A 62 1.68 -7.03 10.64
N ILE A 63 1.97 -8.27 10.23
CA ILE A 63 0.97 -9.30 9.96
C ILE A 63 0.14 -9.59 11.21
N GLU A 64 0.75 -9.85 12.38
CA GLU A 64 0.04 -10.08 13.65
C GLU A 64 -0.91 -8.92 13.98
N ARG A 65 -0.46 -7.69 13.81
CA ARG A 65 -1.30 -6.50 14.07
C ARG A 65 -2.39 -6.30 13.03
N CYS A 66 -2.12 -6.65 11.77
CA CYS A 66 -3.11 -6.63 10.70
C CYS A 66 -4.23 -7.63 10.99
N GLU A 67 -3.90 -8.86 11.39
CA GLU A 67 -4.87 -9.87 11.83
C GLU A 67 -5.78 -9.35 12.93
N HIS A 68 -5.19 -8.70 13.93
CA HIS A 68 -5.97 -8.10 15.02
C HIS A 68 -6.97 -7.06 14.52
N TYR A 69 -6.56 -6.16 13.61
CA TYR A 69 -7.48 -5.16 13.05
C TYR A 69 -8.56 -5.77 12.15
N ILE A 70 -8.23 -6.79 11.37
CA ILE A 70 -9.18 -7.52 10.54
C ILE A 70 -10.21 -8.26 11.41
N ALA A 71 -9.78 -8.82 12.54
CA ALA A 71 -10.66 -9.50 13.48
C ALA A 71 -11.64 -8.57 14.21
N LEU A 72 -11.33 -7.28 14.30
CA LEU A 72 -12.20 -6.24 14.89
C LEU A 72 -13.17 -5.63 13.87
N ASP A 73 -13.04 -5.95 12.60
CA ASP A 73 -13.88 -5.44 11.52
C ASP A 73 -15.07 -6.34 11.27
N ASP A 74 -16.27 -5.77 11.15
CA ASP A 74 -17.54 -6.50 11.05
C ASP A 74 -17.79 -7.12 9.67
N HIS A 75 -16.95 -6.84 8.66
CA HIS A 75 -17.15 -7.35 7.31
C HIS A 75 -16.86 -8.85 7.23
N SER A 76 -17.72 -9.61 6.52
CA SER A 76 -17.69 -11.09 6.49
C SER A 76 -16.64 -11.66 5.52
N LEU A 77 -16.17 -10.91 4.51
CA LEU A 77 -15.19 -11.41 3.54
C LEU A 77 -13.89 -11.88 4.24
N PRO A 78 -13.48 -13.13 4.05
CA PRO A 78 -12.25 -13.63 4.63
C PRO A 78 -11.02 -12.97 3.96
N VAL A 79 -10.01 -12.66 4.77
CA VAL A 79 -8.72 -12.13 4.32
C VAL A 79 -7.63 -13.16 4.61
N SER A 80 -6.85 -13.51 3.61
CA SER A 80 -5.65 -14.34 3.77
C SER A 80 -4.44 -13.44 3.95
N LEU A 81 -3.75 -13.53 5.07
CA LEU A 81 -2.51 -12.81 5.30
C LEU A 81 -1.31 -13.72 5.08
N ARG A 82 -0.27 -13.20 4.41
CA ARG A 82 0.98 -13.91 4.13
C ARG A 82 2.17 -13.09 4.62
N CYS A 83 3.03 -13.74 5.43
CA CYS A 83 4.29 -13.14 5.87
C CYS A 83 5.40 -13.55 4.89
N GLU A 84 5.58 -12.76 3.82
CA GLU A 84 6.56 -13.02 2.77
C GLU A 84 6.94 -11.72 2.04
N ASN A 85 8.03 -11.75 1.26
CA ASN A 85 8.35 -10.60 0.41
C ASN A 85 7.39 -10.55 -0.77
N ILE A 86 6.94 -9.36 -1.14
CA ILE A 86 6.05 -9.16 -2.28
C ILE A 86 6.67 -9.58 -3.62
N GLN A 87 8.01 -9.57 -3.71
CA GLN A 87 8.75 -10.08 -4.88
C GLN A 87 8.62 -11.59 -5.04
N ASP A 88 8.39 -12.32 -3.95
CA ASP A 88 8.30 -13.79 -3.93
C ASP A 88 6.83 -14.27 -3.99
N THR A 89 5.88 -13.35 -3.79
CA THR A 89 4.45 -13.66 -3.79
C THR A 89 3.99 -14.22 -5.13
N GLU A 90 3.33 -15.37 -5.10
CA GLU A 90 2.66 -15.93 -6.25
C GLU A 90 1.36 -15.14 -6.54
N LEU A 91 1.31 -14.51 -7.71
CA LEU A 91 0.19 -13.71 -8.17
C LEU A 91 -0.53 -14.43 -9.30
N ALA A 92 -1.84 -14.49 -9.24
CA ALA A 92 -2.68 -15.08 -10.29
C ALA A 92 -4.10 -14.50 -10.27
N ASN A 93 -4.71 -14.40 -11.43
CA ASN A 93 -6.14 -14.10 -11.58
C ASN A 93 -6.57 -12.81 -10.84
N ALA A 94 -5.71 -11.79 -10.84
CA ALA A 94 -5.92 -10.55 -10.09
C ALA A 94 -6.93 -9.63 -10.76
N SER A 95 -7.91 -9.12 -10.03
CA SER A 95 -8.77 -8.01 -10.49
C SER A 95 -8.34 -6.66 -9.93
N VAL A 96 -7.86 -6.63 -8.70
CA VAL A 96 -7.32 -5.42 -8.07
C VAL A 96 -6.03 -5.77 -7.35
N THR A 97 -4.97 -5.03 -7.64
CA THR A 97 -3.71 -5.11 -6.88
C THR A 97 -3.38 -3.72 -6.36
N THR A 98 -3.01 -3.62 -5.08
CA THR A 98 -2.64 -2.36 -4.45
C THR A 98 -1.18 -2.39 -4.01
N LEU A 99 -0.43 -1.33 -4.35
CA LEU A 99 0.89 -0.96 -3.83
C LEU A 99 0.77 0.43 -3.21
N ASN A 100 0.47 0.51 -1.92
CA ASN A 100 0.23 1.78 -1.25
C ASN A 100 1.44 2.21 -0.40
N PHE A 101 2.32 3.03 -0.95
CA PHE A 101 3.61 3.42 -0.40
C PHE A 101 4.56 2.23 -0.16
N THR A 102 4.55 1.25 -1.05
CA THR A 102 5.29 -0.02 -0.92
C THR A 102 6.42 -0.15 -1.92
N LEU A 103 6.20 0.20 -3.20
CA LEU A 103 7.20 0.01 -4.27
C LEU A 103 8.52 0.72 -3.97
N GLN A 104 8.49 1.84 -3.27
CA GLN A 104 9.66 2.60 -2.82
C GLN A 104 10.62 1.81 -1.91
N PHE A 105 10.18 0.69 -1.32
CA PHE A 105 10.99 -0.21 -0.49
C PHE A 105 11.53 -1.41 -1.27
N VAL A 106 11.07 -1.64 -2.48
CA VAL A 106 11.60 -2.66 -3.39
C VAL A 106 12.87 -2.13 -4.05
N PRO A 107 13.96 -2.92 -4.12
CA PRO A 107 15.16 -2.53 -4.86
C PRO A 107 14.83 -2.09 -6.29
N PRO A 108 15.39 -0.96 -6.78
CA PRO A 108 15.03 -0.40 -8.10
C PRO A 108 15.13 -1.41 -9.24
N GLU A 109 16.16 -2.26 -9.22
CA GLU A 109 16.39 -3.30 -10.23
C GLU A 109 15.31 -4.40 -10.25
N GLN A 110 14.51 -4.55 -9.20
CA GLN A 110 13.46 -5.55 -9.09
C GLN A 110 12.07 -4.98 -9.40
N ARG A 111 11.89 -3.66 -9.43
CA ARG A 111 10.58 -3.00 -9.57
C ARG A 111 9.90 -3.32 -10.89
N CYS A 112 10.63 -3.23 -12.00
CA CYS A 112 10.08 -3.55 -13.32
C CYS A 112 9.62 -5.01 -13.40
N SER A 113 10.40 -5.95 -12.86
CA SER A 113 10.02 -7.37 -12.81
C SER A 113 8.75 -7.59 -11.97
N LEU A 114 8.64 -6.96 -10.81
CA LEU A 114 7.44 -7.04 -9.97
C LEU A 114 6.22 -6.47 -10.69
N LEU A 115 6.34 -5.29 -11.30
CA LEU A 115 5.24 -4.67 -12.05
C LEU A 115 4.81 -5.51 -13.26
N SER A 116 5.76 -6.15 -13.97
CA SER A 116 5.45 -7.08 -15.08
C SER A 116 4.67 -8.29 -14.57
N ARG A 117 5.07 -8.90 -13.48
CA ARG A 117 4.34 -10.03 -12.86
C ARG A 117 2.93 -9.65 -12.42
N ILE A 118 2.76 -8.45 -11.84
CA ILE A 118 1.44 -7.92 -11.49
C ILE A 118 0.59 -7.78 -12.77
N ALA A 119 1.15 -7.18 -13.83
CA ALA A 119 0.44 -7.01 -15.09
C ALA A 119 0.03 -8.35 -15.73
N GLU A 120 0.93 -9.34 -15.74
CA GLU A 120 0.65 -10.69 -16.25
C GLU A 120 -0.42 -11.43 -15.44
N ALA A 121 -0.45 -11.23 -14.11
CA ALA A 121 -1.46 -11.82 -13.25
C ALA A 121 -2.83 -11.11 -13.34
N THR A 122 -2.85 -9.88 -13.86
CA THR A 122 -4.05 -9.05 -13.90
C THR A 122 -4.99 -9.50 -15.02
N ARG A 123 -6.24 -9.75 -14.66
CA ARG A 123 -7.32 -10.12 -15.61
C ARG A 123 -7.67 -8.94 -16.51
N PRO A 124 -8.23 -9.20 -17.71
CA PRO A 124 -8.83 -8.13 -18.50
C PRO A 124 -9.83 -7.30 -17.69
N GLY A 125 -9.65 -5.98 -17.71
CA GLY A 125 -10.45 -5.04 -16.91
C GLY A 125 -10.04 -4.92 -15.43
N GLY A 126 -9.01 -5.64 -15.00
CA GLY A 126 -8.41 -5.44 -13.66
C GLY A 126 -7.49 -4.23 -13.60
N VAL A 127 -7.14 -3.80 -12.39
CA VAL A 127 -6.36 -2.58 -12.15
C VAL A 127 -5.24 -2.78 -11.13
N LEU A 128 -4.19 -1.99 -11.29
CA LEU A 128 -3.17 -1.74 -10.27
C LEU A 128 -3.40 -0.35 -9.68
N ILE A 129 -3.54 -0.28 -8.36
CA ILE A 129 -3.58 0.97 -7.58
C ILE A 129 -2.17 1.21 -7.03
N LEU A 130 -1.50 2.25 -7.51
CA LEU A 130 -0.15 2.62 -7.09
C LEU A 130 -0.15 4.00 -6.45
N SER A 131 0.34 4.08 -5.21
CA SER A 131 0.54 5.34 -4.48
C SER A 131 1.97 5.37 -3.98
N GLU A 132 2.77 6.36 -4.39
CA GLU A 132 4.17 6.45 -4.01
C GLU A 132 4.59 7.89 -3.73
N LYS A 133 5.70 8.04 -3.01
CA LYS A 133 6.42 9.30 -2.97
C LYS A 133 7.24 9.44 -4.23
N ILE A 134 7.27 10.64 -4.77
CA ILE A 134 8.17 11.00 -5.87
C ILE A 134 9.36 11.81 -5.35
N ARG A 135 10.47 11.71 -6.06
CA ARG A 135 11.63 12.56 -5.94
C ARG A 135 11.64 13.55 -7.11
N PHE A 136 12.08 14.75 -6.86
CA PHE A 136 12.25 15.78 -7.88
C PHE A 136 13.72 15.81 -8.35
N ASP A 137 13.95 15.99 -9.65
CA ASP A 137 15.29 16.07 -10.23
C ASP A 137 15.99 17.37 -9.82
N SER A 138 15.24 18.46 -9.65
CA SER A 138 15.75 19.73 -9.14
C SER A 138 15.99 19.69 -7.64
N GLU A 139 17.21 19.98 -7.20
CA GLU A 139 17.54 20.07 -5.78
C GLU A 139 16.70 21.13 -5.04
N ASP A 140 16.40 22.26 -5.69
CA ASP A 140 15.59 23.32 -5.11
C ASP A 140 14.14 22.88 -4.92
N GLU A 141 13.55 22.19 -5.91
CA GLU A 141 12.20 21.63 -5.81
C GLU A 141 12.15 20.53 -4.72
N GLN A 142 13.12 19.63 -4.69
CA GLN A 142 13.23 18.61 -3.67
C GLN A 142 13.32 19.22 -2.27
N ALA A 143 14.15 20.27 -2.09
CA ALA A 143 14.28 20.98 -0.82
C ALA A 143 12.97 21.69 -0.42
N ALA A 144 12.29 22.33 -1.38
CA ALA A 144 11.01 22.99 -1.16
C ALA A 144 9.92 22.00 -0.73
N GLN A 145 9.79 20.88 -1.43
CA GLN A 145 8.83 19.81 -1.09
C GLN A 145 9.13 19.19 0.27
N THR A 146 10.40 18.98 0.59
CA THR A 146 10.81 18.47 1.91
C THR A 146 10.39 19.41 3.03
N ARG A 147 10.62 20.74 2.86
CA ARG A 147 10.16 21.75 3.84
C ARG A 147 8.65 21.72 4.01
N LEU A 148 7.90 21.78 2.91
CA LEU A 148 6.43 21.75 2.92
C LEU A 148 5.89 20.49 3.61
N HIS A 149 6.49 19.34 3.34
CA HIS A 149 6.12 18.07 3.96
C HIS A 149 6.37 18.09 5.49
N HIS A 150 7.49 18.65 5.95
CA HIS A 150 7.79 18.79 7.37
C HIS A 150 6.81 19.77 8.04
N GLU A 151 6.55 20.93 7.43
CA GLU A 151 5.56 21.89 7.95
C GLU A 151 4.16 21.26 8.02
N PHE A 152 3.74 20.51 7.01
CA PHE A 152 2.48 19.79 7.05
C PHE A 152 2.43 18.80 8.23
N LYS A 153 3.49 18.05 8.47
CA LYS A 153 3.57 17.16 9.64
C LYS A 153 3.43 17.93 10.95
N ARG A 154 4.16 19.05 11.11
CA ARG A 154 4.07 19.92 12.30
C ARG A 154 2.64 20.43 12.50
N ALA A 155 2.02 20.93 11.43
CA ALA A 155 0.63 21.39 11.45
C ALA A 155 -0.37 20.29 11.85
N ASN A 156 -0.02 19.01 11.61
CA ASN A 156 -0.81 17.86 12.01
C ASN A 156 -0.35 17.20 13.33
N GLY A 157 0.44 17.93 14.14
CA GLY A 157 0.79 17.57 15.52
C GLY A 157 1.95 16.59 15.67
N TYR A 158 2.82 16.45 14.66
CA TYR A 158 4.10 15.76 14.82
C TYR A 158 5.13 16.69 15.48
N SER A 159 5.86 16.17 16.45
CA SER A 159 7.04 16.84 17.00
C SER A 159 8.24 16.71 16.06
N ASP A 160 9.23 17.60 16.19
CA ASP A 160 10.49 17.52 15.43
C ASP A 160 11.24 16.23 15.72
N LEU A 161 11.13 15.70 16.94
CA LEU A 161 11.74 14.43 17.31
C LEU A 161 11.10 13.26 16.55
N GLU A 162 9.76 13.20 16.46
CA GLU A 162 9.05 12.17 15.68
C GLU A 162 9.37 12.26 14.18
N ILE A 163 9.50 13.47 13.64
CA ILE A 163 9.87 13.70 12.25
C ILE A 163 11.29 13.19 12.00
N SER A 164 12.25 13.50 12.87
CA SER A 164 13.65 13.08 12.72
C SER A 164 13.85 11.58 12.92
N GLN A 165 13.23 10.97 13.93
CA GLN A 165 13.30 9.53 14.18
C GLN A 165 12.73 8.72 13.00
N LYS A 166 11.57 9.14 12.48
CA LYS A 166 10.95 8.49 11.33
C LYS A 166 11.79 8.64 10.06
N ARG A 167 12.45 9.78 9.89
CA ARG A 167 13.40 10.02 8.81
C ARG A 167 14.58 9.06 8.88
N SER A 168 15.27 9.00 10.01
CA SER A 168 16.46 8.15 10.21
C SER A 168 16.14 6.64 10.02
N ALA A 169 14.95 6.20 10.42
CA ALA A 169 14.52 4.81 10.27
C ALA A 169 14.20 4.41 8.81
N ILE A 170 13.86 5.36 7.93
CA ILE A 170 13.35 5.08 6.59
C ILE A 170 14.36 5.50 5.50
N GLU A 171 15.21 6.49 5.74
CA GLU A 171 16.10 7.09 4.72
C GLU A 171 17.05 6.11 4.03
N GLN A 172 17.44 5.02 4.70
CA GLN A 172 18.35 4.02 4.14
C GLN A 172 17.67 2.98 3.24
N VAL A 173 16.36 2.82 3.35
CA VAL A 173 15.60 1.77 2.65
C VAL A 173 14.56 2.32 1.67
N LEU A 174 14.21 3.61 1.79
CA LEU A 174 13.20 4.23 0.96
C LEU A 174 13.86 4.94 -0.22
N ILE A 175 13.66 4.42 -1.42
CA ILE A 175 14.19 4.98 -2.68
C ILE A 175 13.01 5.39 -3.55
N PRO A 176 12.59 6.69 -3.55
CA PRO A 176 11.51 7.17 -4.41
C PRO A 176 11.94 7.20 -5.88
N GLU A 177 10.99 7.01 -6.80
CA GLU A 177 11.18 7.27 -8.23
C GLU A 177 11.05 8.77 -8.56
N THR A 178 11.55 9.16 -9.71
CA THR A 178 11.43 10.53 -10.27
C THR A 178 10.16 10.69 -11.09
#